data_979a57b068cc20e14b2b55e3e44ed1e3
#
_entry.id   979a57b068cc20e14b2b55e3e44ed1e3
#
_cell.length_a   1.000
_cell.length_b   1.000
_cell.length_c   1.000
_cell.angle_alpha   90.00
_cell.angle_beta   90.00
_cell.angle_gamma   90.00
#
_symmetry.space_group_name_H-M   'P 1'
#
loop_
_entity.id
_entity.type
_entity.pdbx_description
1 polymer ?
#
loop_
_entity_poly.entity_id
_entity_poly.type
_entity_poly.pdbx_seq_one_letter_code
_entity_poly.pdbx_strand_id
1 'polypeptide(L)'
;MTGMDELDLALHSVNSLIKESREYKTYVFARNALMAKEKLYKELMEFKRRYTDIERYTDGNPYDELYRLYQENDELIHNSAVSEYLRAESAFSKLIRHVTDEIYRGLLWQDLKFQDQ
;
A
#
# COMPACT_ATOMS: atom_id res chain seq x y z
N MET A 1 -19.63 -0.82 -29.42
CA MET A 1 -18.56 -0.99 -28.40
C MET A 1 -17.74 0.25 -28.31
N THR A 2 -17.49 0.67 -27.12
CA THR A 2 -16.74 1.88 -26.87
C THR A 2 -15.32 1.52 -26.42
N GLY A 3 -14.37 2.48 -26.49
CA GLY A 3 -13.03 2.33 -25.96
C GLY A 3 -13.00 2.00 -24.47
N MET A 4 -14.12 2.30 -23.76
CA MET A 4 -14.24 1.98 -22.33
C MET A 4 -14.27 0.47 -22.08
N ASP A 5 -14.95 -0.30 -22.96
CA ASP A 5 -14.96 -1.76 -22.84
C ASP A 5 -13.58 -2.36 -23.07
N GLU A 6 -12.84 -1.83 -24.02
CA GLU A 6 -11.48 -2.25 -24.31
C GLU A 6 -10.54 -1.88 -23.17
N LEU A 7 -10.71 -0.69 -22.61
CA LEU A 7 -9.94 -0.24 -21.46
C LEU A 7 -10.21 -1.13 -20.24
N ASP A 8 -11.48 -1.48 -20.00
CA ASP A 8 -11.86 -2.36 -18.91
C ASP A 8 -11.21 -3.73 -19.07
N LEU A 9 -11.20 -4.29 -20.27
CA LEU A 9 -10.55 -5.57 -20.53
C LEU A 9 -9.05 -5.50 -20.24
N ALA A 10 -8.40 -4.41 -20.65
CA ALA A 10 -6.98 -4.21 -20.40
C ALA A 10 -6.72 -4.10 -18.89
N LEU A 11 -7.58 -3.39 -18.17
CA LEU A 11 -7.45 -3.26 -16.71
C LEU A 11 -7.64 -4.59 -16.00
N HIS A 12 -8.57 -5.43 -16.49
CA HIS A 12 -8.75 -6.79 -15.97
C HIS A 12 -7.47 -7.63 -16.17
N SER A 13 -6.81 -7.47 -17.32
CA SER A 13 -5.55 -8.15 -17.59
C SER A 13 -4.45 -7.69 -16.64
N VAL A 14 -4.35 -6.39 -16.42
CA VAL A 14 -3.39 -5.81 -15.48
C VAL A 14 -3.64 -6.38 -14.06
N ASN A 15 -4.90 -6.40 -13.62
CA ASN A 15 -5.25 -6.93 -12.31
C ASN A 15 -4.88 -8.40 -12.17
N SER A 16 -5.13 -9.19 -13.23
CA SER A 16 -4.77 -10.62 -13.22
C SER A 16 -3.27 -10.81 -13.08
N LEU A 17 -2.48 -10.02 -13.79
CA LEU A 17 -1.02 -10.08 -13.71
C LEU A 17 -0.51 -9.65 -12.34
N ILE A 18 -1.12 -8.63 -11.74
CA ILE A 18 -0.79 -8.21 -10.38
C ILE A 18 -1.07 -9.35 -9.40
N LYS A 19 -2.21 -10.02 -9.53
CA LYS A 19 -2.58 -11.14 -8.66
C LYS A 19 -1.64 -12.33 -8.80
N GLU A 20 -0.97 -12.46 -9.94
CA GLU A 20 0.04 -13.51 -10.16
C GLU A 20 1.40 -13.10 -9.64
N SER A 21 1.61 -11.84 -9.31
CA SER A 21 2.89 -11.35 -8.83
C SER A 21 3.27 -11.94 -7.47
N ARG A 22 4.57 -12.04 -7.24
CA ARG A 22 5.11 -12.51 -5.97
C ARG A 22 4.69 -11.58 -4.82
N GLU A 23 4.71 -10.28 -5.08
CA GLU A 23 4.35 -9.26 -4.09
C GLU A 23 2.91 -9.43 -3.62
N TYR A 24 1.98 -9.65 -4.54
CA TYR A 24 0.57 -9.85 -4.17
C TYR A 24 0.38 -11.16 -3.40
N LYS A 25 0.96 -12.24 -3.88
CA LYS A 25 0.82 -13.56 -3.22
C LYS A 25 1.40 -13.54 -1.81
N THR A 26 2.56 -12.93 -1.65
CA THR A 26 3.21 -12.79 -0.35
C THR A 26 2.35 -11.94 0.59
N TYR A 27 1.80 -10.85 0.08
CA TYR A 27 0.91 -9.97 0.85
C TYR A 27 -0.33 -10.73 1.34
N VAL A 28 -1.01 -11.44 0.43
CA VAL A 28 -2.22 -12.19 0.79
C VAL A 28 -1.92 -13.27 1.82
N PHE A 29 -0.80 -13.98 1.65
CA PHE A 29 -0.39 -15.01 2.59
C PHE A 29 -0.13 -14.42 3.98
N ALA A 30 0.64 -13.34 4.05
CA ALA A 30 0.97 -12.70 5.32
C ALA A 30 -0.27 -12.11 5.99
N ARG A 31 -1.17 -11.49 5.20
CA ARG A 31 -2.43 -10.96 5.71
C ARG A 31 -3.30 -12.04 6.31
N ASN A 32 -3.45 -13.16 5.60
CA ASN A 32 -4.29 -14.25 6.08
C ASN A 32 -3.73 -14.88 7.35
N ALA A 33 -2.41 -15.02 7.43
CA ALA A 33 -1.75 -15.53 8.63
C ALA A 33 -1.97 -14.60 9.83
N LEU A 34 -1.90 -13.28 9.61
CA LEU A 34 -2.12 -12.31 10.65
C LEU A 34 -3.59 -12.25 11.07
N MET A 35 -4.51 -12.31 10.10
CA MET A 35 -5.95 -12.28 10.38
C MET A 35 -6.40 -13.48 11.21
N ALA A 36 -5.73 -14.62 11.10
CA ALA A 36 -6.01 -15.80 11.93
C ALA A 36 -5.67 -15.54 13.40
N LYS A 37 -4.85 -14.52 13.68
CA LYS A 37 -4.52 -14.09 15.02
C LYS A 37 -5.33 -12.82 15.33
N GLU A 38 -6.61 -13.01 15.64
CA GLU A 38 -7.59 -11.92 15.74
C GLU A 38 -7.16 -10.77 16.63
N LYS A 39 -6.67 -11.07 17.81
CA LYS A 39 -6.25 -10.02 18.77
C LYS A 39 -5.12 -9.18 18.19
N LEU A 40 -4.13 -9.84 17.63
CA LEU A 40 -2.96 -9.18 17.04
C LEU A 40 -3.37 -8.33 15.84
N TYR A 41 -4.25 -8.87 15.00
CA TYR A 41 -4.77 -8.16 13.85
C TYR A 41 -5.50 -6.87 14.28
N LYS A 42 -6.35 -6.97 15.28
CA LYS A 42 -7.09 -5.81 15.80
C LYS A 42 -6.15 -4.75 16.38
N GLU A 43 -5.12 -5.19 17.09
CA GLU A 43 -4.11 -4.27 17.64
C GLU A 43 -3.38 -3.52 16.51
N LEU A 44 -3.05 -4.22 15.44
CA LEU A 44 -2.40 -3.58 14.30
C LEU A 44 -3.32 -2.60 13.59
N MET A 45 -4.59 -2.96 13.40
CA MET A 45 -5.55 -2.05 12.76
C MET A 45 -5.74 -0.78 13.59
N GLU A 46 -5.76 -0.90 14.90
CA GLU A 46 -5.86 0.25 15.81
C GLU A 46 -4.60 1.12 15.72
N PHE A 47 -3.42 0.50 15.66
CA PHE A 47 -2.16 1.22 15.46
C PHE A 47 -2.19 2.01 14.15
N LYS A 48 -2.62 1.39 13.06
CA LYS A 48 -2.70 2.03 11.75
C LYS A 48 -3.65 3.22 11.77
N ARG A 49 -4.80 3.07 12.45
CA ARG A 49 -5.78 4.15 12.58
C ARG A 49 -5.16 5.33 13.33
N ARG A 50 -4.49 5.07 14.43
CA ARG A 50 -3.83 6.12 15.23
C ARG A 50 -2.71 6.81 14.43
N TYR A 51 -1.94 6.04 13.68
CA TYR A 51 -0.90 6.57 12.81
C TYR A 51 -1.49 7.54 11.79
N THR A 52 -2.55 7.13 11.12
CA THR A 52 -3.22 7.96 10.12
C THR A 52 -3.79 9.23 10.75
N ASP A 53 -4.40 9.13 11.92
CA ASP A 53 -4.95 10.28 12.63
C ASP A 53 -3.86 11.28 13.00
N ILE A 54 -2.72 10.81 13.46
CA ILE A 54 -1.59 11.67 13.81
C ILE A 54 -1.11 12.42 12.56
N GLU A 55 -0.93 11.71 11.44
CA GLU A 55 -0.48 12.34 10.19
C GLU A 55 -1.49 13.38 9.69
N ARG A 56 -2.78 13.07 9.82
CA ARG A 56 -3.84 13.90 9.24
C ARG A 56 -4.21 15.11 10.09
N TYR A 57 -4.19 14.97 11.41
CA TYR A 57 -4.75 15.97 12.31
C TYR A 57 -3.73 16.69 13.20
N THR A 58 -2.45 16.34 13.13
CA THR A 58 -1.42 17.05 13.86
C THR A 58 -1.02 18.31 13.10
N ASP A 59 -1.07 19.45 13.77
CA ASP A 59 -0.58 20.70 13.21
C ASP A 59 0.95 20.69 13.22
N GLY A 60 1.55 21.00 12.07
CA GLY A 60 2.99 21.04 11.95
C GLY A 60 3.60 19.64 11.77
N ASN A 61 4.77 19.43 12.34
CA ASN A 61 5.52 18.17 12.19
C ASN A 61 5.00 17.10 13.16
N PRO A 62 4.47 15.97 12.67
CA PRO A 62 3.94 14.93 13.54
C PRO A 62 5.01 14.00 14.12
N TYR A 63 6.29 14.30 13.94
CA TYR A 63 7.39 13.38 14.26
C TYR A 63 7.35 12.91 15.71
N ASP A 64 7.21 13.83 16.67
CA ASP A 64 7.24 13.49 18.09
C ASP A 64 6.08 12.57 18.49
N GLU A 65 4.89 12.82 17.94
CA GLU A 65 3.71 12.00 18.22
C GLU A 65 3.83 10.61 17.60
N LEU A 66 4.36 10.53 16.37
CA LEU A 66 4.60 9.25 15.71
C LEU A 66 5.66 8.45 16.46
N TYR A 67 6.74 9.10 16.90
CA TYR A 67 7.79 8.45 17.66
C TYR A 67 7.22 7.83 18.95
N ARG A 68 6.38 8.58 19.66
CA ARG A 68 5.73 8.08 20.86
C ARG A 68 4.82 6.90 20.56
N LEU A 69 4.05 6.98 19.46
CA LEU A 69 3.19 5.88 19.04
C LEU A 69 4.00 4.60 18.79
N TYR A 70 5.13 4.72 18.11
CA TYR A 70 6.02 3.58 17.85
C TYR A 70 6.58 3.00 19.15
N GLN A 71 6.98 3.86 20.08
CA GLN A 71 7.50 3.40 21.37
C GLN A 71 6.45 2.64 22.17
N GLU A 72 5.23 3.16 22.22
CA GLU A 72 4.11 2.53 22.93
C GLU A 72 3.72 1.18 22.33
N ASN A 73 4.03 0.94 21.08
CA ASN A 73 3.65 -0.26 20.34
C ASN A 73 4.85 -1.08 19.89
N ASP A 74 5.96 -0.97 20.60
CA ASP A 74 7.22 -1.61 20.25
C ASP A 74 7.08 -3.12 20.08
N GLU A 75 6.42 -3.78 21.02
CA GLU A 75 6.21 -5.23 20.96
C GLU A 75 5.36 -5.62 19.75
N LEU A 76 4.32 -4.85 19.48
CA LEU A 76 3.45 -5.10 18.34
C LEU A 76 4.23 -5.03 17.03
N ILE A 77 4.99 -3.97 16.84
CA ILE A 77 5.74 -3.72 15.60
C ILE A 77 6.79 -4.79 15.36
N HIS A 78 7.41 -5.28 16.42
CA HIS A 78 8.46 -6.29 16.32
C HIS A 78 7.94 -7.73 16.40
N ASN A 79 6.63 -7.92 16.54
CA ASN A 79 6.04 -9.25 16.42
C ASN A 79 6.29 -9.79 15.02
N SER A 80 6.72 -11.05 14.90
CA SER A 80 7.12 -11.61 13.61
C SER A 80 6.00 -11.60 12.57
N ALA A 81 4.78 -11.96 12.96
CA ALA A 81 3.64 -11.97 12.03
C ALA A 81 3.27 -10.56 11.58
N VAL A 82 3.32 -9.58 12.48
CA VAL A 82 3.06 -8.18 12.16
C VAL A 82 4.16 -7.62 11.27
N SER A 83 5.41 -7.89 11.61
CA SER A 83 6.57 -7.43 10.84
C SER A 83 6.54 -7.98 9.41
N GLU A 84 6.23 -9.26 9.25
CA GLU A 84 6.12 -9.89 7.94
C GLU A 84 4.99 -9.28 7.12
N TYR A 85 3.83 -9.05 7.76
CA TYR A 85 2.70 -8.42 7.09
C TYR A 85 3.04 -7.00 6.63
N LEU A 86 3.64 -6.19 7.48
CA LEU A 86 4.00 -4.81 7.14
C LEU A 86 5.02 -4.76 6.01
N ARG A 87 5.97 -5.68 6.00
CA ARG A 87 6.96 -5.79 4.93
C ARG A 87 6.31 -6.18 3.61
N ALA A 88 5.41 -7.16 3.66
CA ALA A 88 4.68 -7.61 2.47
C ALA A 88 3.75 -6.52 1.94
N GLU A 89 3.07 -5.81 2.82
CA GLU A 89 2.21 -4.68 2.46
C GLU A 89 3.01 -3.57 1.78
N SER A 90 4.18 -3.26 2.32
CA SER A 90 5.07 -2.25 1.74
C SER A 90 5.53 -2.65 0.33
N ALA A 91 5.93 -3.90 0.15
CA ALA A 91 6.36 -4.40 -1.15
C ALA A 91 5.22 -4.36 -2.18
N PHE A 92 4.03 -4.77 -1.76
CA PHE A 92 2.84 -4.73 -2.63
C PHE A 92 2.47 -3.29 -2.99
N SER A 93 2.50 -2.38 -2.02
CA SER A 93 2.22 -0.95 -2.25
C SER A 93 3.22 -0.34 -3.24
N LYS A 94 4.48 -0.74 -3.18
CA LYS A 94 5.50 -0.28 -4.13
C LYS A 94 5.20 -0.77 -5.53
N LEU A 95 4.74 -2.02 -5.66
CA LEU A 95 4.33 -2.55 -6.97
C LEU A 95 3.18 -1.75 -7.55
N ILE A 96 2.14 -1.49 -6.75
CA ILE A 96 0.97 -0.71 -7.20
C ILE A 96 1.41 0.70 -7.60
N ARG A 97 2.28 1.32 -6.81
CA ARG A 97 2.80 2.66 -7.13
C ARG A 97 3.57 2.63 -8.44
N HIS A 98 4.38 1.60 -8.67
CA HIS A 98 5.11 1.45 -9.92
C HIS A 98 4.16 1.38 -11.11
N VAL A 99 3.11 0.57 -11.02
CA VAL A 99 2.11 0.43 -12.08
C VAL A 99 1.43 1.78 -12.35
N THR A 100 1.00 2.45 -11.28
CA THR A 100 0.34 3.76 -11.38
C THR A 100 1.27 4.79 -12.00
N ASP A 101 2.52 4.84 -11.57
CA ASP A 101 3.52 5.78 -12.09
C ASP A 101 3.79 5.54 -13.56
N GLU A 102 3.85 4.29 -13.99
CA GLU A 102 4.05 3.97 -15.40
C GLU A 102 2.87 4.44 -16.27
N ILE A 103 1.65 4.31 -15.75
CA ILE A 103 0.46 4.81 -16.44
C ILE A 103 0.55 6.34 -16.58
N TYR A 104 0.82 7.04 -15.50
CA TYR A 104 0.97 8.50 -15.51
C TYR A 104 2.10 8.95 -16.42
N ARG A 105 3.23 8.28 -16.33
CA ARG A 105 4.40 8.64 -17.16
C ARG A 105 4.09 8.51 -18.65
N GLY A 106 3.37 7.45 -19.03
CA GLY A 106 2.96 7.26 -20.41
C GLY A 106 2.07 8.37 -20.94
N LEU A 107 1.21 8.92 -20.07
CA LEU A 107 0.29 9.99 -20.45
C LEU A 107 0.95 11.37 -20.38
N LEU A 108 1.56 11.69 -19.24
CA LEU A 108 2.09 13.03 -18.98
C LEU A 108 3.36 13.33 -19.77
N TRP A 109 4.18 12.31 -19.99
CA TRP A 109 5.41 12.48 -20.75
C TRP A 109 5.12 12.89 -22.20
N GLN A 110 4.08 12.32 -22.78
CA GLN A 110 3.65 12.68 -24.13
C GLN A 110 3.18 14.13 -24.21
N ASP A 111 2.42 14.56 -23.22
CA ASP A 111 1.95 15.93 -23.12
C ASP A 111 3.11 16.91 -23.01
N LEU A 112 4.11 16.60 -22.19
CA LEU A 112 5.29 17.44 -22.03
C LEU A 112 6.08 17.55 -23.34
N LYS A 113 6.17 16.46 -24.10
CA LYS A 113 6.83 16.48 -25.41
C LYS A 113 6.13 17.42 -26.38
N PHE A 114 4.81 17.42 -26.39
CA PHE A 114 4.05 18.32 -27.24
C PHE A 114 4.23 19.77 -26.85
N GLN A 115 4.33 20.05 -25.58
CA GLN A 115 4.51 21.41 -25.06
C GLN A 115 5.88 21.97 -25.39
N ASP A 116 6.90 21.13 -25.48
CA ASP A 116 8.28 21.55 -25.77
C ASP A 116 8.50 21.83 -27.26
N GLN A 117 7.55 21.51 -28.11
CA GLN A 117 7.59 21.83 -29.52
C GLN A 117 6.88 23.15 -29.77
#